data_7c6d82825232224ea9e54d9f24fac81b
#
_entry.id   7c6d82825232224ea9e54d9f24fac81b
#
_cell.length_a   1.000
_cell.length_b   1.000
_cell.length_c   1.000
_cell.angle_alpha   90.00
_cell.angle_beta   90.00
_cell.angle_gamma   90.00
#
_symmetry.space_group_name_H-M   'P 1'
#
loop_
_entity.id
_entity.type
_entity.pdbx_description
1 polymer ?
#
loop_
_entity_poly.entity_id
_entity_poly.type
_entity_poly.pdbx_seq_one_letter_code
_entity_poly.pdbx_strand_id
1 'polypeptide(L)'
;MTGEKLVYSGTVEALFLRALENRLTPACVQRLREAGLDLEQKLAPTYTLEQWKLFLRTAADHVYAGMPAEAAYYSLGERFIEGYFSTLFGKALLGMARLLGPRRALTQAHLCFRTSANCSEVRIVEQGPTEVEFHLTDIGADLPTFVAGVLARAAELSGGQRVVALPEGFDGQSATYHVRWSEQTESAGASALSTASTVGERGAESRPPV
;
A
#
# COMPACT_ATOMS: atom_id res chain seq x y z
N MET A 1 20.18 2.49 26.59
CA MET A 1 19.95 1.03 26.35
C MET A 1 19.06 0.94 25.12
N THR A 2 19.62 0.69 23.96
CA THR A 2 18.83 0.43 22.74
C THR A 2 18.16 -0.93 22.90
N GLY A 3 16.85 -0.93 23.10
CA GLY A 3 16.06 -2.16 23.16
C GLY A 3 16.20 -2.97 21.86
N GLU A 4 15.94 -4.27 21.94
CA GLU A 4 15.95 -5.15 20.78
C GLU A 4 14.90 -4.68 19.75
N LYS A 5 15.30 -4.58 18.48
CA LYS A 5 14.42 -4.19 17.37
C LYS A 5 13.58 -5.40 16.95
N LEU A 6 12.26 -5.29 17.16
CA LEU A 6 11.31 -6.38 16.97
C LEU A 6 10.24 -6.04 15.96
N VAL A 7 9.90 -7.02 15.14
CA VAL A 7 8.76 -7.03 14.21
C VAL A 7 7.68 -7.96 14.78
N TYR A 8 6.43 -7.51 14.81
CA TYR A 8 5.33 -8.27 15.40
C TYR A 8 4.79 -9.35 14.45
N SER A 9 4.26 -10.42 15.03
CA SER A 9 3.69 -11.56 14.28
C SER A 9 2.65 -11.15 13.23
N GLY A 10 1.86 -10.13 13.50
CA GLY A 10 0.87 -9.62 12.54
C GLY A 10 1.46 -9.12 11.24
N THR A 11 2.69 -8.56 11.28
CA THR A 11 3.44 -8.15 10.08
C THR A 11 3.87 -9.36 9.25
N VAL A 12 4.36 -10.40 9.93
CA VAL A 12 4.77 -11.66 9.29
C VAL A 12 3.54 -12.38 8.72
N GLU A 13 2.44 -12.44 9.47
CA GLU A 13 1.16 -13.00 9.01
C GLU A 13 0.67 -12.29 7.75
N ALA A 14 0.64 -10.96 7.75
CA ALA A 14 0.14 -10.16 6.63
C ALA A 14 0.89 -10.48 5.33
N LEU A 15 2.21 -10.60 5.37
CA LEU A 15 2.99 -10.91 4.18
C LEU A 15 2.94 -12.38 3.82
N PHE A 16 3.31 -13.29 4.73
CA PHE A 16 3.57 -14.69 4.39
C PHE A 16 2.33 -15.55 4.37
N LEU A 17 1.37 -15.33 5.28
CA LEU A 17 0.15 -16.15 5.37
C LEU A 17 -1.05 -15.54 4.63
N ARG A 18 -1.00 -14.24 4.26
CA ARG A 18 -2.10 -13.60 3.54
C ARG A 18 -1.74 -13.23 2.11
N ALA A 19 -0.63 -12.51 1.92
CA ALA A 19 -0.30 -11.98 0.60
C ALA A 19 0.45 -12.96 -0.29
N LEU A 20 1.32 -13.80 0.29
CA LEU A 20 2.19 -14.71 -0.44
C LEU A 20 1.77 -16.19 -0.37
N GLU A 21 0.73 -16.56 0.41
CA GLU A 21 0.31 -17.95 0.65
C GLU A 21 0.36 -18.81 -0.62
N ASN A 22 -0.24 -18.36 -1.71
CA ASN A 22 -0.33 -19.07 -2.97
C ASN A 22 0.87 -18.85 -3.92
N ARG A 23 1.93 -18.18 -3.46
CA ARG A 23 3.12 -17.85 -4.24
C ARG A 23 4.39 -18.49 -3.70
N LEU A 24 4.32 -19.02 -2.47
CA LEU A 24 5.45 -19.67 -1.83
C LEU A 24 5.60 -21.08 -2.40
N THR A 25 6.74 -21.35 -3.02
CA THR A 25 7.11 -22.72 -3.44
C THR A 25 7.54 -23.54 -2.23
N PRO A 26 7.47 -24.88 -2.28
CA PRO A 26 7.99 -25.75 -1.22
C PRO A 26 9.45 -25.43 -0.85
N ALA A 27 10.27 -25.10 -1.84
CA ALA A 27 11.66 -24.71 -1.62
C ALA A 27 11.76 -23.39 -0.83
N CYS A 28 10.92 -22.40 -1.13
CA CYS A 28 10.84 -21.14 -0.37
C CYS A 28 10.40 -21.40 1.08
N VAL A 29 9.34 -22.18 1.29
CA VAL A 29 8.85 -22.55 2.63
C VAL A 29 9.94 -23.25 3.44
N GLN A 30 10.67 -24.17 2.83
CA GLN A 30 11.80 -24.85 3.50
C GLN A 30 12.90 -23.86 3.90
N ARG A 31 13.26 -22.91 3.03
CA ARG A 31 14.26 -21.88 3.33
C ARG A 31 13.80 -20.93 4.43
N LEU A 32 12.53 -20.56 4.44
CA LEU A 32 11.94 -19.75 5.52
C LEU A 32 12.01 -20.48 6.86
N ARG A 33 11.72 -21.80 6.86
CA ARG A 33 11.83 -22.65 8.06
C ARG A 33 13.27 -22.71 8.57
N GLU A 34 14.25 -22.88 7.69
CA GLU A 34 15.70 -22.85 8.04
C GLU A 34 16.11 -21.47 8.59
N ALA A 35 15.48 -20.41 8.13
CA ALA A 35 15.70 -19.05 8.63
C ALA A 35 14.96 -18.77 9.97
N GLY A 36 14.17 -19.72 10.49
CA GLY A 36 13.44 -19.59 11.74
C GLY A 36 11.97 -19.16 11.59
N LEU A 37 11.43 -19.20 10.37
CA LEU A 37 10.00 -18.95 10.11
C LEU A 37 9.32 -20.24 9.62
N ASP A 38 8.71 -20.96 10.55
CA ASP A 38 7.88 -22.13 10.22
C ASP A 38 6.41 -21.70 10.05
N LEU A 39 5.95 -21.68 8.79
CA LEU A 39 4.60 -21.26 8.43
C LEU A 39 3.53 -22.32 8.74
N GLU A 40 3.93 -23.57 9.07
CA GLU A 40 3.03 -24.65 9.47
C GLU A 40 2.75 -24.64 10.98
N GLN A 41 3.54 -23.86 11.73
CA GLN A 41 3.41 -23.71 13.17
C GLN A 41 2.80 -22.34 13.53
N LYS A 42 2.35 -22.23 14.78
CA LYS A 42 1.92 -20.93 15.30
C LYS A 42 3.11 -19.95 15.26
N LEU A 43 2.90 -18.80 14.65
CA LEU A 43 3.91 -17.76 14.60
C LEU A 43 4.36 -17.34 16.01
N ALA A 44 5.66 -17.07 16.16
CA ALA A 44 6.18 -16.43 17.38
C ALA A 44 5.56 -15.03 17.54
N PRO A 45 5.36 -14.54 18.76
CA PRO A 45 4.77 -13.21 18.98
C PRO A 45 5.57 -12.08 18.32
N THR A 46 6.89 -12.23 18.26
CA THR A 46 7.83 -11.28 17.66
C THR A 46 8.98 -11.99 16.99
N TYR A 47 9.60 -11.29 16.04
CA TYR A 47 10.84 -11.67 15.36
C TYR A 47 11.81 -10.51 15.42
N THR A 48 13.12 -10.78 15.42
CA THR A 48 14.11 -9.70 15.34
C THR A 48 14.06 -9.01 13.97
N LEU A 49 14.52 -7.78 13.89
CA LEU A 49 14.62 -7.06 12.62
C LEU A 49 15.51 -7.82 11.62
N GLU A 50 16.58 -8.46 12.10
CA GLU A 50 17.48 -9.25 11.25
C GLU A 50 16.79 -10.52 10.70
N GLN A 51 15.99 -11.20 11.52
CA GLN A 51 15.15 -12.31 11.03
C GLN A 51 14.16 -11.83 9.96
N TRP A 52 13.50 -10.70 10.20
CA TRP A 52 12.57 -10.11 9.23
C TRP A 52 13.26 -9.82 7.89
N LYS A 53 14.44 -9.21 7.91
CA LYS A 53 15.23 -8.97 6.68
C LYS A 53 15.58 -10.27 5.96
N LEU A 54 15.97 -11.31 6.70
CA LEU A 54 16.27 -12.62 6.13
C LEU A 54 15.03 -13.24 5.47
N PHE A 55 13.87 -13.14 6.09
CA PHE A 55 12.61 -13.62 5.52
C PHE A 55 12.26 -12.88 4.24
N LEU A 56 12.39 -11.54 4.22
CA LEU A 56 12.14 -10.74 3.02
C LEU A 56 13.12 -11.10 1.89
N ARG A 57 14.39 -11.25 2.19
CA ARG A 57 15.40 -11.68 1.20
C ARG A 57 15.05 -13.04 0.62
N THR A 58 14.73 -14.01 1.49
CA THR A 58 14.31 -15.35 1.05
C THR A 58 13.08 -15.28 0.14
N ALA A 59 12.07 -14.47 0.50
CA ALA A 59 10.89 -14.30 -0.33
C ALA A 59 11.23 -13.60 -1.67
N ALA A 60 12.06 -12.57 -1.66
CA ALA A 60 12.48 -11.88 -2.88
C ALA A 60 13.17 -12.84 -3.85
N ASP A 61 14.14 -13.62 -3.37
CA ASP A 61 14.93 -14.55 -4.19
C ASP A 61 14.07 -15.67 -4.82
N HIS A 62 13.00 -16.10 -4.13
CA HIS A 62 12.18 -17.21 -4.60
C HIS A 62 10.92 -16.78 -5.35
N VAL A 63 10.22 -15.74 -4.86
CA VAL A 63 8.94 -15.30 -5.45
C VAL A 63 9.17 -14.42 -6.68
N TYR A 64 10.27 -13.67 -6.67
CA TYR A 64 10.65 -12.71 -7.71
C TYR A 64 12.00 -13.05 -8.35
N ALA A 65 12.29 -14.34 -8.49
CA ALA A 65 13.52 -14.83 -9.08
C ALA A 65 13.78 -14.16 -10.45
N GLY A 66 15.00 -13.61 -10.62
CA GLY A 66 15.39 -12.93 -11.86
C GLY A 66 15.01 -11.45 -11.93
N MET A 67 14.26 -10.91 -10.97
CA MET A 67 14.04 -9.47 -10.86
C MET A 67 15.23 -8.78 -10.17
N PRO A 68 15.52 -7.50 -10.51
CA PRO A 68 16.44 -6.70 -9.71
C PRO A 68 15.96 -6.63 -8.25
N ALA A 69 16.88 -6.69 -7.30
CA ALA A 69 16.56 -6.76 -5.87
C ALA A 69 15.63 -5.63 -5.41
N GLU A 70 15.88 -4.39 -5.84
CA GLU A 70 15.05 -3.24 -5.50
C GLU A 70 13.60 -3.41 -5.99
N ALA A 71 13.40 -3.90 -7.21
CA ALA A 71 12.06 -4.16 -7.76
C ALA A 71 11.35 -5.30 -7.02
N ALA A 72 12.08 -6.36 -6.61
CA ALA A 72 11.55 -7.44 -5.82
C ALA A 72 11.10 -6.97 -4.43
N TYR A 73 11.93 -6.16 -3.74
CA TYR A 73 11.57 -5.59 -2.45
C TYR A 73 10.38 -4.62 -2.55
N TYR A 74 10.35 -3.78 -3.58
CA TYR A 74 9.20 -2.90 -3.84
C TYR A 74 7.90 -3.70 -3.98
N SER A 75 7.93 -4.75 -4.82
CA SER A 75 6.78 -5.64 -5.02
C SER A 75 6.37 -6.38 -3.75
N LEU A 76 7.33 -6.78 -2.89
CA LEU A 76 7.02 -7.36 -1.58
C LEU A 76 6.33 -6.33 -0.67
N GLY A 77 6.72 -5.06 -0.73
CA GLY A 77 6.07 -3.96 0.00
C GLY A 77 4.61 -3.77 -0.42
N GLU A 78 4.35 -3.77 -1.73
CA GLU A 78 2.98 -3.71 -2.25
C GLU A 78 2.14 -4.90 -1.76
N ARG A 79 2.69 -6.12 -1.80
CA ARG A 79 2.01 -7.32 -1.31
C ARG A 79 1.78 -7.29 0.18
N PHE A 80 2.74 -6.80 0.95
CA PHE A 80 2.59 -6.68 2.39
C PHE A 80 1.35 -5.86 2.76
N ILE A 81 1.16 -4.68 2.15
CA ILE A 81 0.02 -3.82 2.48
C ILE A 81 -1.30 -4.41 1.99
N GLU A 82 -1.32 -5.15 0.88
CA GLU A 82 -2.49 -5.90 0.42
C GLU A 82 -2.87 -6.98 1.44
N GLY A 83 -1.90 -7.75 1.92
CA GLY A 83 -2.10 -8.75 2.97
C GLY A 83 -2.55 -8.13 4.29
N TYR A 84 -1.95 -7.02 4.70
CA TYR A 84 -2.34 -6.28 5.90
C TYR A 84 -3.81 -5.85 5.83
N PHE A 85 -4.24 -5.26 4.72
CA PHE A 85 -5.62 -4.85 4.51
C PHE A 85 -6.59 -6.02 4.26
N SER A 86 -6.11 -7.24 4.08
CA SER A 86 -6.97 -8.43 4.05
C SER A 86 -7.39 -8.93 5.44
N THR A 87 -6.69 -8.52 6.50
CA THR A 87 -7.04 -8.83 7.89
C THR A 87 -8.34 -8.12 8.32
N LEU A 88 -9.00 -8.59 9.37
CA LEU A 88 -10.24 -7.96 9.86
C LEU A 88 -10.02 -6.49 10.22
N PHE A 89 -8.96 -6.20 10.96
CA PHE A 89 -8.58 -4.84 11.34
C PHE A 89 -8.17 -4.01 10.12
N GLY A 90 -7.37 -4.58 9.22
CA GLY A 90 -6.93 -3.92 8.00
C GLY A 90 -8.09 -3.55 7.06
N LYS A 91 -9.12 -4.41 6.94
CA LYS A 91 -10.32 -4.10 6.15
C LYS A 91 -11.07 -2.86 6.68
N ALA A 92 -11.18 -2.73 8.00
CA ALA A 92 -11.79 -1.55 8.60
C ALA A 92 -10.98 -0.28 8.32
N LEU A 93 -9.64 -0.36 8.45
CA LEU A 93 -8.75 0.75 8.12
C LEU A 93 -8.82 1.12 6.64
N LEU A 94 -8.84 0.15 5.74
CA LEU A 94 -8.96 0.40 4.30
C LEU A 94 -10.30 1.09 3.95
N GLY A 95 -11.40 0.65 4.58
CA GLY A 95 -12.69 1.31 4.43
C GLY A 95 -12.64 2.79 4.81
N MET A 96 -12.02 3.11 5.95
CA MET A 96 -11.78 4.50 6.37
C MET A 96 -10.84 5.24 5.43
N ALA A 97 -9.73 4.61 5.01
CA ALA A 97 -8.77 5.22 4.12
C ALA A 97 -9.39 5.64 2.78
N ARG A 98 -10.27 4.81 2.22
CA ARG A 98 -11.02 5.12 0.99
C ARG A 98 -11.99 6.29 1.15
N LEU A 99 -12.64 6.41 2.31
CA LEU A 99 -13.53 7.54 2.60
C LEU A 99 -12.77 8.86 2.80
N LEU A 100 -11.58 8.79 3.40
CA LEU A 100 -10.78 9.96 3.74
C LEU A 100 -9.89 10.43 2.57
N GLY A 101 -9.65 9.56 1.60
CA GLY A 101 -8.72 9.78 0.49
C GLY A 101 -7.24 9.61 0.87
N PRO A 102 -6.33 9.58 -0.12
CA PRO A 102 -4.93 9.21 0.08
C PRO A 102 -4.19 10.13 1.03
N ARG A 103 -4.40 11.45 0.97
CA ARG A 103 -3.75 12.40 1.86
C ARG A 103 -3.98 12.08 3.34
N ARG A 104 -5.25 11.96 3.75
CA ARG A 104 -5.60 11.66 5.14
C ARG A 104 -5.23 10.24 5.54
N ALA A 105 -5.35 9.28 4.62
CA ALA A 105 -4.94 7.91 4.88
C ALA A 105 -3.44 7.82 5.17
N LEU A 106 -2.61 8.49 4.38
CA LEU A 106 -1.17 8.53 4.57
C LEU A 106 -0.76 9.25 5.86
N THR A 107 -1.39 10.38 6.21
CA THR A 107 -1.08 11.08 7.46
C THR A 107 -1.42 10.25 8.72
N GLN A 108 -2.31 9.26 8.60
CA GLN A 108 -2.63 8.32 9.68
C GLN A 108 -1.75 7.04 9.65
N ALA A 109 -0.86 6.89 8.67
CA ALA A 109 -0.06 5.67 8.51
C ALA A 109 0.87 5.37 9.70
N HIS A 110 1.21 6.37 10.53
CA HIS A 110 1.99 6.15 11.76
C HIS A 110 1.41 5.08 12.69
N LEU A 111 0.09 4.91 12.69
CA LEU A 111 -0.58 3.85 13.46
C LEU A 111 -0.21 2.46 12.95
N CYS A 112 -0.14 2.28 11.62
CA CYS A 112 0.24 1.01 11.00
C CYS A 112 1.71 0.67 11.32
N PHE A 113 2.62 1.65 11.25
CA PHE A 113 4.03 1.43 11.58
C PHE A 113 4.19 0.98 13.04
N ARG A 114 3.53 1.64 13.98
CA ARG A 114 3.57 1.28 15.41
C ARG A 114 3.02 -0.11 15.72
N THR A 115 2.07 -0.61 14.93
CA THR A 115 1.51 -1.96 15.08
C THR A 115 2.30 -3.03 14.32
N SER A 116 3.26 -2.63 13.50
CA SER A 116 4.10 -3.54 12.70
C SER A 116 5.43 -3.87 13.37
N ALA A 117 6.04 -2.89 14.06
CA ALA A 117 7.35 -3.06 14.72
C ALA A 117 7.49 -2.07 15.90
N ASN A 118 8.46 -2.33 16.78
CA ASN A 118 8.78 -1.44 17.90
C ASN A 118 9.93 -0.46 17.62
N CYS A 119 10.54 -0.54 16.45
CA CYS A 119 11.81 0.12 16.18
C CYS A 119 11.70 1.34 15.26
N SER A 120 10.63 1.46 14.46
CA SER A 120 10.53 2.54 13.48
C SER A 120 9.80 3.74 14.06
N GLU A 121 10.46 4.90 14.06
CA GLU A 121 9.79 6.18 14.29
C GLU A 121 9.44 6.80 12.94
N VAL A 122 8.22 7.34 12.86
CA VAL A 122 7.67 7.92 11.64
C VAL A 122 7.26 9.35 11.92
N ARG A 123 7.86 10.29 11.20
CA ARG A 123 7.41 11.67 11.10
C ARG A 123 6.79 11.87 9.73
N ILE A 124 5.60 12.46 9.68
CA ILE A 124 4.84 12.68 8.46
C ILE A 124 4.61 14.18 8.30
N VAL A 125 4.92 14.71 7.11
CA VAL A 125 4.77 16.12 6.77
C VAL A 125 3.93 16.23 5.50
N GLU A 126 2.82 16.96 5.56
CA GLU A 126 2.03 17.28 4.39
C GLU A 126 2.74 18.37 3.58
N GLN A 127 3.11 18.07 2.33
CA GLN A 127 3.78 19.00 1.43
C GLN A 127 2.78 19.70 0.48
N GLY A 128 1.59 19.11 0.30
CA GLY A 128 0.57 19.65 -0.57
C GLY A 128 -0.70 18.80 -0.60
N PRO A 129 -1.65 19.14 -1.46
CA PRO A 129 -2.91 18.39 -1.56
C PRO A 129 -2.69 16.96 -2.06
N THR A 130 -1.67 16.72 -2.87
CA THR A 130 -1.34 15.44 -3.49
C THR A 130 0.09 14.97 -3.20
N GLU A 131 0.69 15.47 -2.13
CA GLU A 131 2.04 15.11 -1.72
C GLU A 131 2.16 15.02 -0.21
N VAL A 132 2.79 13.94 0.26
CA VAL A 132 3.12 13.70 1.66
C VAL A 132 4.56 13.20 1.76
N GLU A 133 5.30 13.73 2.71
CA GLU A 133 6.66 13.33 3.01
C GLU A 133 6.70 12.51 4.29
N PHE A 134 7.43 11.40 4.24
CA PHE A 134 7.67 10.51 5.38
C PHE A 134 9.14 10.51 5.72
N HIS A 135 9.47 10.76 6.97
CA HIS A 135 10.78 10.51 7.53
C HIS A 135 10.70 9.29 8.42
N LEU A 136 11.38 8.23 8.04
CA LEU A 136 11.44 7.00 8.81
C LEU A 136 12.85 6.81 9.35
N THR A 137 12.94 6.51 10.64
CA THR A 137 14.19 6.10 11.30
C THR A 137 14.17 4.61 11.59
N ASP A 138 15.35 4.03 11.73
CA ASP A 138 15.53 2.61 12.12
C ASP A 138 14.88 1.58 11.19
N ILE A 139 14.74 1.90 9.90
CA ILE A 139 14.15 0.98 8.91
C ILE A 139 15.07 -0.17 8.49
N GLY A 140 16.35 -0.13 8.87
CA GLY A 140 17.34 -1.13 8.47
C GLY A 140 17.81 -1.01 7.01
N ALA A 141 19.03 -1.42 6.76
CA ALA A 141 19.77 -1.13 5.53
C ALA A 141 19.12 -1.65 4.22
N ASP A 142 18.36 -2.73 4.28
CA ASP A 142 17.87 -3.43 3.08
C ASP A 142 16.39 -3.12 2.74
N LEU A 143 15.73 -2.20 3.46
CA LEU A 143 14.29 -2.03 3.37
C LEU A 143 13.76 -0.72 2.75
N PRO A 144 14.58 0.22 2.25
CA PRO A 144 14.02 1.48 1.73
C PRO A 144 13.01 1.25 0.60
N THR A 145 13.32 0.37 -0.34
CA THR A 145 12.43 0.09 -1.48
C THR A 145 11.20 -0.73 -1.08
N PHE A 146 11.32 -1.62 -0.08
CA PHE A 146 10.16 -2.31 0.51
C PHE A 146 9.16 -1.29 1.08
N VAL A 147 9.64 -0.35 1.89
CA VAL A 147 8.78 0.70 2.47
C VAL A 147 8.17 1.60 1.38
N ALA A 148 8.92 1.92 0.33
CA ALA A 148 8.38 2.66 -0.81
C ALA A 148 7.19 1.94 -1.46
N GLY A 149 7.28 0.63 -1.67
CA GLY A 149 6.18 -0.20 -2.16
C GLY A 149 4.97 -0.21 -1.22
N VAL A 150 5.19 -0.28 0.10
CA VAL A 150 4.12 -0.18 1.11
C VAL A 150 3.38 1.16 0.98
N LEU A 151 4.11 2.27 0.94
CA LEU A 151 3.54 3.62 0.88
C LEU A 151 2.81 3.88 -0.44
N ALA A 152 3.40 3.47 -1.56
CA ALA A 152 2.78 3.61 -2.87
C ALA A 152 1.45 2.86 -2.93
N ARG A 153 1.46 1.59 -2.55
CA ARG A 153 0.25 0.76 -2.62
C ARG A 153 -0.82 1.21 -1.62
N ALA A 154 -0.45 1.70 -0.44
CA ALA A 154 -1.39 2.28 0.52
C ALA A 154 -2.09 3.52 -0.05
N ALA A 155 -1.35 4.39 -0.74
CA ALA A 155 -1.91 5.56 -1.41
C ALA A 155 -2.87 5.17 -2.55
N GLU A 156 -2.50 4.19 -3.39
CA GLU A 156 -3.36 3.68 -4.46
C GLU A 156 -4.66 3.09 -3.93
N LEU A 157 -4.57 2.22 -2.91
CA LEU A 157 -5.73 1.56 -2.31
C LEU A 157 -6.68 2.54 -1.62
N SER A 158 -6.19 3.72 -1.23
CA SER A 158 -6.99 4.82 -0.69
C SER A 158 -7.51 5.81 -1.75
N GLY A 159 -7.27 5.56 -3.03
CA GLY A 159 -7.84 6.31 -4.15
C GLY A 159 -6.86 7.20 -4.93
N GLY A 160 -5.57 7.21 -4.56
CA GLY A 160 -4.52 7.89 -5.32
C GLY A 160 -4.31 7.27 -6.70
N GLN A 161 -4.14 8.09 -7.71
CA GLN A 161 -3.84 7.67 -9.08
C GLN A 161 -2.38 7.99 -9.42
N ARG A 162 -1.73 7.16 -10.25
CA ARG A 162 -0.33 7.38 -10.70
C ARG A 162 0.61 7.68 -9.53
N VAL A 163 0.51 6.87 -8.50
CA VAL A 163 1.28 7.07 -7.29
C VAL A 163 2.76 6.82 -7.56
N VAL A 164 3.59 7.70 -7.01
CA VAL A 164 5.04 7.56 -6.98
C VAL A 164 5.49 7.68 -5.53
N ALA A 165 6.25 6.71 -5.05
CA ALA A 165 6.91 6.74 -3.76
C ALA A 165 8.35 6.27 -3.95
N LEU A 166 9.30 7.14 -3.67
CA LEU A 166 10.73 6.86 -3.81
C LEU A 166 11.44 7.19 -2.51
N PRO A 167 12.39 6.35 -2.08
CA PRO A 167 13.27 6.66 -0.97
C PRO A 167 14.32 7.68 -1.40
N GLU A 168 14.54 8.70 -0.58
CA GLU A 168 15.59 9.70 -0.75
C GLU A 168 16.46 9.76 0.52
N GLY A 169 17.73 10.10 0.35
CA GLY A 169 18.63 10.39 1.45
C GLY A 169 18.84 9.23 2.43
N PHE A 170 18.84 7.99 1.95
CA PHE A 170 19.09 6.84 2.82
C PHE A 170 20.52 6.85 3.35
N ASP A 171 20.67 6.89 4.67
CA ASP A 171 21.96 6.94 5.39
C ASP A 171 22.43 5.60 5.99
N GLY A 172 21.74 4.50 5.62
CA GLY A 172 21.97 3.17 6.20
C GLY A 172 21.03 2.84 7.37
N GLN A 173 20.31 3.81 7.91
CA GLN A 173 19.41 3.65 9.04
C GLN A 173 18.05 4.35 8.82
N SER A 174 18.05 5.51 8.23
CA SER A 174 16.88 6.37 8.04
C SER A 174 16.70 6.72 6.57
N ALA A 175 15.47 6.95 6.15
CA ALA A 175 15.16 7.43 4.81
C ALA A 175 13.99 8.42 4.83
N THR A 176 14.00 9.29 3.83
CA THR A 176 12.87 10.17 3.51
C THR A 176 12.16 9.60 2.28
N TYR A 177 10.84 9.69 2.27
CA TYR A 177 10.01 9.25 1.14
C TYR A 177 9.10 10.38 0.73
N HIS A 178 9.12 10.75 -0.54
CA HIS A 178 8.13 11.61 -1.15
C HIS A 178 7.07 10.76 -1.83
N VAL A 179 5.86 10.81 -1.31
CA VAL A 179 4.70 10.10 -1.87
C VAL A 179 3.83 11.11 -2.59
N ARG A 180 3.74 10.98 -3.90
CA ARG A 180 2.97 11.85 -4.78
C ARG A 180 1.93 11.04 -5.54
N TRP A 181 0.78 11.65 -5.77
CA TRP A 181 -0.29 11.04 -6.58
C TRP A 181 -1.03 12.10 -7.39
N SER A 182 -1.82 11.69 -8.37
CA SER A 182 -2.83 12.52 -8.98
C SER A 182 -4.21 12.22 -8.41
N GLU A 183 -5.05 13.23 -8.32
CA GLU A 183 -6.45 13.04 -7.98
C GLU A 183 -7.21 12.46 -9.19
N GLN A 184 -8.27 11.74 -8.92
CA GLN A 184 -9.16 11.27 -9.97
C GLN A 184 -9.84 12.49 -10.58
N THR A 185 -9.52 12.82 -11.81
CA THR A 185 -10.25 13.84 -12.55
C THR A 185 -11.65 13.28 -12.74
N GLU A 186 -12.65 13.84 -12.08
CA GLU A 186 -14.05 13.56 -12.41
C GLU A 186 -14.21 13.85 -13.89
N SER A 187 -14.35 12.81 -14.67
CA SER A 187 -14.71 12.91 -16.09
C SER A 187 -16.02 13.67 -16.15
N ALA A 188 -15.96 14.88 -16.68
CA ALA A 188 -17.10 15.72 -16.98
C ALA A 188 -18.03 14.99 -17.97
N GLY A 189 -18.88 14.15 -17.41
CA GLY A 189 -19.95 13.40 -18.10
C GLY A 189 -21.33 13.89 -17.70
N ALA A 190 -21.49 15.19 -17.52
CA ALA A 190 -22.81 15.80 -17.26
C ALA A 190 -22.98 17.05 -18.08
N SER A 191 -22.98 16.93 -19.42
CA SER A 191 -23.46 18.00 -20.29
C SER A 191 -23.88 17.45 -21.65
N ALA A 192 -24.97 16.71 -21.68
CA ALA A 192 -25.72 16.43 -22.93
C ALA A 192 -27.16 16.00 -22.64
N LEU A 193 -27.87 16.72 -21.78
CA LEU A 193 -29.33 16.61 -21.68
C LEU A 193 -29.92 18.01 -21.46
N SER A 194 -29.72 18.87 -22.42
CA SER A 194 -30.56 20.08 -22.53
C SER A 194 -30.40 20.64 -23.92
N THR A 195 -31.26 20.20 -24.86
CA THR A 195 -31.79 20.96 -25.97
C THR A 195 -32.61 20.03 -26.86
N ALA A 196 -33.83 19.79 -26.51
CA ALA A 196 -34.88 19.47 -27.47
C ALA A 196 -36.25 19.72 -26.85
N SER A 197 -36.55 20.97 -26.63
CA SER A 197 -37.93 21.41 -26.50
C SER A 197 -38.00 22.81 -27.06
N THR A 198 -38.47 22.94 -28.25
CA THR A 198 -39.29 24.08 -28.70
C THR A 198 -39.47 24.04 -30.22
N VAL A 199 -40.65 24.39 -30.63
CA VAL A 199 -41.08 24.72 -32.00
C VAL A 199 -41.74 23.53 -32.72
N GLY A 200 -42.98 23.56 -33.07
CA GLY A 200 -43.81 24.69 -33.32
C GLY A 200 -45.27 24.33 -33.52
N GLU A 201 -45.99 25.24 -33.07
CA GLU A 201 -47.38 25.48 -33.44
C GLU A 201 -47.59 25.87 -34.91
N ARG A 202 -48.87 25.74 -35.32
CA ARG A 202 -49.57 26.32 -36.49
C ARG A 202 -49.65 25.44 -37.70
N GLY A 203 -50.76 25.14 -38.15
CA GLY A 203 -51.91 25.87 -38.64
C GLY A 203 -52.90 24.90 -39.26
N ALA A 204 -54.07 25.03 -38.88
CA ALA A 204 -55.17 25.63 -39.56
C ALA A 204 -55.81 24.79 -40.67
N GLU A 205 -57.11 24.55 -40.43
CA GLU A 205 -58.29 24.71 -41.34
C GLU A 205 -58.41 23.74 -42.54
N SER A 206 -59.43 22.99 -42.58
CA SER A 206 -60.76 23.36 -43.09
C SER A 206 -61.68 22.14 -43.31
N ARG A 207 -62.85 22.38 -43.01
CA ARG A 207 -64.12 21.65 -43.18
C ARG A 207 -64.52 21.47 -44.65
N PRO A 208 -65.70 20.89 -44.88
CA PRO A 208 -66.20 19.57 -45.22
C PRO A 208 -66.80 19.61 -46.65
N PRO A 209 -67.86 18.99 -47.14
CA PRO A 209 -68.74 17.94 -46.68
C PRO A 209 -69.02 16.85 -47.75
N VAL A 210 -69.71 15.82 -47.45
CA VAL A 210 -71.01 15.21 -47.86
C VAL A 210 -70.94 13.73 -47.42
#